data_1f23847f37cd51d96b1c6732f2c1a894
#
_entry.id   1f23847f37cd51d96b1c6732f2c1a894
#
_cell.length_a   1.000
_cell.length_b   1.000
_cell.length_c   1.000
_cell.angle_alpha   90.00
_cell.angle_beta   90.00
_cell.angle_gamma   90.00
#
_symmetry.space_group_name_H-M   'P 1'
#
loop_
_entity.id
_entity.type
_entity.pdbx_description
1 polymer ?
#
loop_
_entity_poly.entity_id
_entity_poly.type
_entity_poly.pdbx_seq_one_letter_code
_entity_poly.pdbx_strand_id
1 'polypeptide(L)'
;MNRIQYIPSTSAKLAFIGIFPDKVDCLRRQPFTGPTGHYFSRLIKTAGIDKSQVYLTNIVHQQAPNNIYSLLPASIREEGKEQLKEDLEKWKLSGLTTIVAMGNEVLELLTGKSNIHRYRGSVMPCTLVEGLKVYPVINPGNIIRGEGKYEPIFIMDCKKALEDCETSEIIYPHHDIQIIRHKIDAIALLQTYSNVETPIVIDIETAGPRMTAYGWAI
;
A
#
# COMPACT_ATOMS: atom_id res chain seq x y z
N MET A 1 -24.99 7.26 9.72
CA MET A 1 -24.03 8.40 9.79
C MET A 1 -23.71 8.90 8.38
N ASN A 2 -23.54 10.22 8.14
CA ASN A 2 -23.18 10.69 6.80
C ASN A 2 -21.73 10.27 6.49
N ARG A 3 -21.55 9.54 5.39
CA ARG A 3 -20.24 9.06 4.95
C ARG A 3 -19.35 10.23 4.49
N ILE A 4 -18.09 10.26 4.93
CA ILE A 4 -17.07 11.20 4.49
C ILE A 4 -16.21 10.47 3.46
N GLN A 5 -16.58 10.56 2.19
CA GLN A 5 -15.92 9.89 1.09
C GLN A 5 -15.93 10.75 -0.16
N TYR A 6 -15.02 10.47 -1.08
CA TYR A 6 -15.00 11.04 -2.41
C TYR A 6 -15.19 9.92 -3.44
N ILE A 7 -16.16 10.09 -4.30
CA ILE A 7 -16.47 9.19 -5.41
C ILE A 7 -16.16 9.96 -6.69
N PRO A 8 -15.28 9.46 -7.55
CA PRO A 8 -14.97 10.12 -8.82
C PRO A 8 -16.19 10.12 -9.75
N SER A 9 -16.24 11.07 -10.65
CA SER A 9 -17.34 11.19 -11.64
C SER A 9 -17.32 10.10 -12.71
N THR A 10 -16.17 9.46 -12.88
CA THR A 10 -15.96 8.33 -13.80
C THR A 10 -15.57 7.09 -13.01
N SER A 11 -15.74 5.91 -13.60
CA SER A 11 -15.25 4.66 -13.00
C SER A 11 -13.76 4.74 -12.71
N ALA A 12 -13.37 4.37 -11.49
CA ALA A 12 -11.97 4.34 -11.07
C ALA A 12 -11.56 2.92 -10.67
N LYS A 13 -10.30 2.58 -10.99
CA LYS A 13 -9.69 1.27 -10.68
C LYS A 13 -8.96 1.28 -9.35
N LEU A 14 -8.72 2.45 -8.77
CA LEU A 14 -7.92 2.64 -7.57
C LEU A 14 -8.71 3.34 -6.47
N ALA A 15 -8.57 2.85 -5.23
CA ALA A 15 -9.13 3.47 -4.02
C ALA A 15 -8.03 3.69 -2.98
N PHE A 16 -8.06 4.82 -2.29
CA PHE A 16 -7.23 5.08 -1.11
C PHE A 16 -8.08 5.04 0.14
N ILE A 17 -7.66 4.23 1.11
CA ILE A 17 -8.38 4.06 2.37
C ILE A 17 -7.47 4.48 3.52
N GLY A 18 -7.92 5.48 4.29
CA GLY A 18 -7.32 5.91 5.54
C GLY A 18 -7.99 5.30 6.75
N ILE A 19 -7.56 5.72 7.93
CA ILE A 19 -8.07 5.18 9.20
C ILE A 19 -9.32 5.93 9.65
N PHE A 20 -9.21 7.24 9.79
CA PHE A 20 -10.28 8.17 10.20
C PHE A 20 -10.01 9.57 9.64
N PRO A 21 -11.06 10.41 9.45
CA PRO A 21 -10.92 11.79 9.00
C PRO A 21 -10.34 12.66 10.12
N ASP A 22 -9.61 13.70 9.75
CA ASP A 22 -9.20 14.75 10.70
C ASP A 22 -10.34 15.74 10.96
N LYS A 23 -10.10 16.71 11.85
CA LYS A 23 -11.09 17.73 12.21
C LYS A 23 -11.55 18.56 11.00
N VAL A 24 -10.63 18.87 10.09
CA VAL A 24 -10.94 19.66 8.88
C VAL A 24 -11.78 18.85 7.90
N ASP A 25 -11.45 17.57 7.73
CA ASP A 25 -12.22 16.64 6.91
C ASP A 25 -13.67 16.50 7.42
N CYS A 26 -13.83 16.39 8.74
CA CYS A 26 -15.16 16.33 9.37
C CYS A 26 -15.97 17.61 9.14
N LEU A 27 -15.33 18.78 9.28
CA LEU A 27 -15.99 20.09 9.07
C LEU A 27 -16.39 20.27 7.59
N ARG A 28 -15.54 19.88 6.67
CA ARG A 28 -15.79 19.99 5.22
C ARG A 28 -16.61 18.85 4.66
N ARG A 29 -16.83 17.78 5.43
CA ARG A 29 -17.46 16.53 4.99
C ARG A 29 -16.79 15.94 3.74
N GLN A 30 -15.48 16.09 3.65
CA GLN A 30 -14.70 15.63 2.52
C GLN A 30 -13.36 15.03 3.00
N PRO A 31 -12.96 13.84 2.53
CA PRO A 31 -11.76 13.17 3.01
C PRO A 31 -10.50 13.86 2.49
N PHE A 32 -9.44 13.82 3.27
CA PHE A 32 -8.10 14.29 2.91
C PHE A 32 -8.06 15.75 2.43
N THR A 33 -8.70 16.66 3.19
CA THR A 33 -8.75 18.11 2.93
C THR A 33 -8.00 18.93 3.98
N GLY A 34 -7.56 18.31 5.09
CA GLY A 34 -6.71 18.92 6.11
C GLY A 34 -5.23 18.93 5.72
N PRO A 35 -4.33 19.36 6.62
CA PRO A 35 -2.89 19.45 6.36
C PRO A 35 -2.28 18.13 5.88
N THR A 36 -2.60 17.01 6.55
CA THR A 36 -2.19 15.66 6.12
C THR A 36 -2.75 15.31 4.75
N GLY A 37 -3.98 15.70 4.46
CA GLY A 37 -4.63 15.47 3.16
C GLY A 37 -3.99 16.27 2.03
N HIS A 38 -3.55 17.51 2.29
CA HIS A 38 -2.78 18.29 1.30
C HIS A 38 -1.42 17.65 1.03
N TYR A 39 -0.74 17.19 2.08
CA TYR A 39 0.52 16.46 1.94
C TYR A 39 0.33 15.18 1.13
N PHE A 40 -0.65 14.36 1.48
CA PHE A 40 -1.04 13.16 0.73
C PHE A 40 -1.31 13.48 -0.75
N SER A 41 -2.07 14.55 -1.05
CA SER A 41 -2.39 14.94 -2.42
C SER A 41 -1.15 15.30 -3.24
N ARG A 42 -0.14 15.91 -2.61
CA ARG A 42 1.16 16.18 -3.23
C ARG A 42 1.90 14.88 -3.55
N LEU A 43 1.93 13.94 -2.62
CA LEU A 43 2.63 12.67 -2.78
C LEU A 43 2.05 11.83 -3.92
N ILE A 44 0.71 11.66 -3.95
CA ILE A 44 0.07 10.87 -5.01
C ILE A 44 0.19 11.54 -6.38
N LYS A 45 0.15 12.88 -6.45
CA LYS A 45 0.42 13.62 -7.69
C LYS A 45 1.84 13.33 -8.20
N THR A 46 2.85 13.29 -7.30
CA THR A 46 4.22 12.91 -7.66
C THR A 46 4.31 11.44 -8.12
N ALA A 47 3.44 10.57 -7.63
CA ALA A 47 3.31 9.21 -8.12
C ALA A 47 2.56 9.09 -9.46
N GLY A 48 2.08 10.19 -10.05
CA GLY A 48 1.33 10.21 -11.31
C GLY A 48 -0.17 9.96 -11.14
N ILE A 49 -0.69 10.02 -9.90
CA ILE A 49 -2.09 9.74 -9.60
C ILE A 49 -2.87 11.05 -9.47
N ASP A 50 -3.93 11.20 -10.27
CA ASP A 50 -4.89 12.28 -10.13
C ASP A 50 -5.91 11.94 -9.03
N LYS A 51 -5.91 12.76 -7.98
CA LYS A 51 -6.84 12.63 -6.85
C LYS A 51 -8.32 12.61 -7.27
N SER A 52 -8.65 13.29 -8.38
CA SER A 52 -10.03 13.35 -8.89
C SER A 52 -10.50 12.06 -9.57
N GLN A 53 -9.58 11.14 -9.86
CA GLN A 53 -9.86 9.90 -10.58
C GLN A 53 -9.76 8.64 -9.68
N VAL A 54 -9.75 8.82 -8.37
CA VAL A 54 -9.65 7.70 -7.41
C VAL A 54 -10.73 7.81 -6.35
N TYR A 55 -11.17 6.67 -5.81
CA TYR A 55 -12.03 6.64 -4.62
C TYR A 55 -11.21 7.00 -3.38
N LEU A 56 -11.78 7.81 -2.49
CA LEU A 56 -11.15 8.20 -1.23
C LEU A 56 -12.12 8.01 -0.07
N THR A 57 -11.70 7.29 0.95
CA THR A 57 -12.47 7.11 2.17
C THR A 57 -11.57 6.75 3.36
N ASN A 58 -12.19 6.56 4.52
CA ASN A 58 -11.57 6.07 5.74
C ASN A 58 -12.37 4.86 6.27
N ILE A 59 -11.77 4.07 7.18
CA ILE A 59 -12.48 2.98 7.87
C ILE A 59 -13.70 3.53 8.59
N VAL A 60 -13.54 4.65 9.30
CA VAL A 60 -14.63 5.32 10.02
C VAL A 60 -14.79 6.76 9.54
N HIS A 61 -15.98 7.33 9.73
CA HIS A 61 -16.36 8.65 9.22
C HIS A 61 -16.41 9.73 10.31
N GLN A 62 -15.74 9.52 11.42
CA GLN A 62 -15.59 10.50 12.50
C GLN A 62 -14.15 10.52 13.00
N GLN A 63 -13.71 11.66 13.53
CA GLN A 63 -12.40 11.79 14.13
C GLN A 63 -12.26 10.90 15.37
N ALA A 64 -11.15 10.20 15.49
CA ALA A 64 -10.85 9.41 16.67
C ALA A 64 -10.42 10.30 17.85
N PRO A 65 -10.82 10.00 19.10
CA PRO A 65 -10.34 10.69 20.28
C PRO A 65 -8.80 10.68 20.34
N ASN A 66 -8.20 11.83 20.59
CA ASN A 66 -6.74 12.00 20.63
C ASN A 66 -5.99 11.51 19.37
N ASN A 67 -6.69 11.35 18.24
CA ASN A 67 -6.19 10.72 17.01
C ASN A 67 -5.70 9.25 17.21
N ILE A 68 -6.35 8.52 18.12
CA ILE A 68 -6.05 7.12 18.41
C ILE A 68 -7.27 6.27 18.05
N TYR A 69 -7.15 5.45 17.01
CA TYR A 69 -8.24 4.61 16.48
C TYR A 69 -8.82 3.64 17.52
N SER A 70 -7.96 3.04 18.34
CA SER A 70 -8.38 2.08 19.38
C SER A 70 -9.26 2.68 20.48
N LEU A 71 -9.25 4.02 20.64
CA LEU A 71 -10.13 4.73 21.59
C LEU A 71 -11.55 4.95 21.06
N LEU A 72 -11.80 4.67 19.80
CA LEU A 72 -13.18 4.66 19.29
C LEU A 72 -13.97 3.48 19.89
N PRO A 73 -15.26 3.68 20.22
CA PRO A 73 -16.13 2.60 20.65
C PRO A 73 -16.14 1.45 19.64
N ALA A 74 -16.21 0.21 20.14
CA ALA A 74 -16.24 -0.97 19.28
C ALA A 74 -17.38 -0.93 18.26
N SER A 75 -18.55 -0.41 18.67
CA SER A 75 -19.72 -0.23 17.78
C SER A 75 -19.43 0.69 16.60
N ILE A 76 -18.68 1.76 16.80
CA ILE A 76 -18.30 2.70 15.72
C ILE A 76 -17.29 2.05 14.77
N ARG A 77 -16.36 1.29 15.31
CA ARG A 77 -15.39 0.57 14.49
C ARG A 77 -16.04 -0.52 13.64
N GLU A 78 -16.99 -1.26 14.22
CA GLU A 78 -17.72 -2.31 13.49
C GLU A 78 -18.67 -1.70 12.44
N GLU A 79 -19.42 -0.64 12.79
CA GLU A 79 -20.23 0.10 11.83
C GLU A 79 -19.39 0.61 10.65
N GLY A 80 -18.19 1.17 10.94
CA GLY A 80 -17.27 1.65 9.91
C GLY A 80 -16.78 0.52 8.99
N LYS A 81 -16.48 -0.64 9.55
CA LYS A 81 -16.09 -1.83 8.78
C LYS A 81 -17.19 -2.29 7.83
N GLU A 82 -18.44 -2.39 8.33
CA GLU A 82 -19.57 -2.80 7.50
C GLU A 82 -19.85 -1.78 6.38
N GLN A 83 -19.81 -0.47 6.71
CA GLN A 83 -19.98 0.60 5.72
C GLN A 83 -18.87 0.56 4.65
N LEU A 84 -17.61 0.33 5.06
CA LEU A 84 -16.50 0.21 4.13
C LEU A 84 -16.68 -1.00 3.20
N LYS A 85 -17.11 -2.14 3.75
CA LYS A 85 -17.39 -3.34 2.96
C LYS A 85 -18.44 -3.06 1.88
N GLU A 86 -19.57 -2.46 2.26
CA GLU A 86 -20.62 -2.08 1.31
C GLU A 86 -20.12 -1.13 0.21
N ASP A 87 -19.28 -0.15 0.57
CA ASP A 87 -18.71 0.79 -0.40
C ASP A 87 -17.77 0.08 -1.37
N LEU A 88 -16.90 -0.79 -0.87
CA LEU A 88 -15.98 -1.57 -1.69
C LEU A 88 -16.69 -2.53 -2.65
N GLU A 89 -17.77 -3.19 -2.20
CA GLU A 89 -18.60 -4.04 -3.05
C GLU A 89 -19.23 -3.23 -4.19
N LYS A 90 -19.79 -2.05 -3.90
CA LYS A 90 -20.33 -1.13 -4.91
C LYS A 90 -19.28 -0.63 -5.89
N TRP A 91 -18.11 -0.22 -5.39
CA TRP A 91 -17.03 0.28 -6.23
C TRP A 91 -16.41 -0.82 -7.08
N LYS A 92 -16.33 -2.05 -6.57
CA LYS A 92 -15.93 -3.22 -7.34
C LYS A 92 -16.85 -3.45 -8.55
N LEU A 93 -18.17 -3.37 -8.36
CA LEU A 93 -19.14 -3.45 -9.46
C LEU A 93 -18.97 -2.31 -10.48
N SER A 94 -18.43 -1.17 -10.05
CA SER A 94 -18.12 -0.02 -10.89
C SER A 94 -16.71 -0.07 -11.49
N GLY A 95 -15.95 -1.16 -11.31
CA GLY A 95 -14.64 -1.35 -11.92
C GLY A 95 -13.42 -1.18 -11.01
N LEU A 96 -13.59 -0.97 -9.69
CA LEU A 96 -12.49 -0.96 -8.73
C LEU A 96 -11.79 -2.33 -8.74
N THR A 97 -10.47 -2.33 -8.82
CA THR A 97 -9.60 -3.52 -8.78
C THR A 97 -8.63 -3.50 -7.62
N THR A 98 -8.18 -2.31 -7.21
CA THR A 98 -7.02 -2.13 -6.35
C THR A 98 -7.28 -1.11 -5.24
N ILE A 99 -6.88 -1.47 -4.03
CA ILE A 99 -6.98 -0.64 -2.84
C ILE A 99 -5.58 -0.30 -2.33
N VAL A 100 -5.30 0.97 -2.10
CA VAL A 100 -4.12 1.44 -1.36
C VAL A 100 -4.50 1.60 0.11
N ALA A 101 -3.99 0.72 0.96
CA ALA A 101 -4.25 0.67 2.39
C ALA A 101 -3.25 1.53 3.16
N MET A 102 -3.68 2.69 3.70
CA MET A 102 -2.79 3.65 4.35
C MET A 102 -2.70 3.42 5.85
N GLY A 103 -1.69 2.66 6.29
CA GLY A 103 -1.40 2.38 7.69
C GLY A 103 -1.80 1.00 8.16
N ASN A 104 -1.40 0.69 9.40
CA ASN A 104 -1.48 -0.67 9.94
C ASN A 104 -2.92 -1.13 10.18
N GLU A 105 -3.78 -0.26 10.68
CA GLU A 105 -5.19 -0.56 10.97
C GLU A 105 -5.97 -0.90 9.70
N VAL A 106 -5.67 -0.20 8.59
CA VAL A 106 -6.29 -0.48 7.28
C VAL A 106 -5.76 -1.78 6.71
N LEU A 107 -4.45 -2.02 6.80
CA LEU A 107 -3.83 -3.29 6.41
C LEU A 107 -4.47 -4.47 7.13
N GLU A 108 -4.60 -4.37 8.45
CA GLU A 108 -5.17 -5.44 9.28
C GLU A 108 -6.63 -5.73 8.93
N LEU A 109 -7.43 -4.66 8.76
CA LEU A 109 -8.83 -4.79 8.39
C LEU A 109 -9.03 -5.47 7.03
N LEU A 110 -8.22 -5.09 6.04
CA LEU A 110 -8.41 -5.55 4.67
C LEU A 110 -7.75 -6.89 4.36
N THR A 111 -6.74 -7.32 5.13
CA THR A 111 -5.93 -8.49 4.79
C THR A 111 -5.69 -9.45 5.96
N GLY A 112 -6.08 -9.09 7.18
CA GLY A 112 -5.76 -9.84 8.40
C GLY A 112 -4.27 -9.84 8.76
N LYS A 113 -3.43 -9.04 8.09
CA LYS A 113 -1.98 -8.93 8.37
C LYS A 113 -1.69 -7.64 9.12
N SER A 114 -0.68 -7.65 9.97
CA SER A 114 -0.18 -6.50 10.71
C SER A 114 1.31 -6.27 10.42
N ASN A 115 1.86 -5.14 10.84
CA ASN A 115 3.21 -4.68 10.56
C ASN A 115 3.39 -4.14 9.14
N ILE A 116 2.97 -2.88 8.98
CA ILE A 116 3.03 -2.15 7.70
C ILE A 116 4.44 -2.14 7.07
N HIS A 117 5.50 -2.06 7.85
CA HIS A 117 6.87 -2.05 7.34
C HIS A 117 7.28 -3.36 6.67
N ARG A 118 6.67 -4.49 7.05
CA ARG A 118 6.90 -5.79 6.45
C ARG A 118 6.17 -5.97 5.12
N TYR A 119 4.96 -5.39 5.03
CA TYR A 119 4.06 -5.68 3.91
C TYR A 119 3.90 -4.51 2.93
N ARG A 120 4.42 -3.30 3.25
CA ARG A 120 4.31 -2.16 2.35
C ARG A 120 4.86 -2.47 0.96
N GLY A 121 4.17 -1.97 -0.07
CA GLY A 121 4.56 -2.15 -1.46
C GLY A 121 4.42 -3.58 -2.02
N SER A 122 3.88 -4.52 -1.23
CA SER A 122 3.55 -5.87 -1.70
C SER A 122 2.07 -5.94 -2.06
N VAL A 123 1.73 -6.64 -3.14
CA VAL A 123 0.34 -6.91 -3.50
C VAL A 123 -0.20 -8.05 -2.64
N MET A 124 -1.44 -7.91 -2.17
CA MET A 124 -2.11 -8.90 -1.32
C MET A 124 -3.59 -9.02 -1.71
N PRO A 125 -4.23 -10.19 -1.51
CA PRO A 125 -5.67 -10.30 -1.67
C PRO A 125 -6.40 -9.56 -0.55
N CYS A 126 -7.51 -8.90 -0.90
CA CYS A 126 -8.43 -8.36 0.08
C CYS A 126 -9.28 -9.47 0.69
N THR A 127 -9.27 -9.60 2.02
CA THR A 127 -10.10 -10.60 2.73
C THR A 127 -11.47 -10.05 3.11
N LEU A 128 -11.64 -8.71 3.12
CA LEU A 128 -12.94 -8.08 3.41
C LEU A 128 -13.91 -8.16 2.22
N VAL A 129 -13.38 -7.98 1.00
CA VAL A 129 -14.13 -8.12 -0.27
C VAL A 129 -13.28 -8.90 -1.25
N GLU A 130 -13.69 -10.12 -1.54
CA GLU A 130 -12.98 -11.02 -2.45
C GLU A 130 -12.84 -10.41 -3.86
N GLY A 131 -11.72 -10.70 -4.53
CA GLY A 131 -11.44 -10.23 -5.89
C GLY A 131 -10.96 -8.77 -5.99
N LEU A 132 -10.60 -8.13 -4.88
CA LEU A 132 -9.86 -6.88 -4.85
C LEU A 132 -8.41 -7.12 -4.40
N LYS A 133 -7.49 -6.31 -4.92
CA LYS A 133 -6.08 -6.28 -4.49
C LYS A 133 -5.85 -5.17 -3.47
N VAL A 134 -4.92 -5.41 -2.56
CA VAL A 134 -4.49 -4.43 -1.54
C VAL A 134 -3.00 -4.16 -1.66
N TYR A 135 -2.65 -2.89 -1.77
CA TYR A 135 -1.27 -2.37 -1.65
C TYR A 135 -1.13 -1.61 -0.34
N PRO A 136 -0.50 -2.19 0.69
CA PRO A 136 -0.24 -1.49 1.94
C PRO A 136 0.82 -0.40 1.74
N VAL A 137 0.57 0.77 2.29
CA VAL A 137 1.52 1.90 2.29
C VAL A 137 1.59 2.54 3.67
N ILE A 138 2.70 3.19 3.98
CA ILE A 138 2.86 3.92 5.24
C ILE A 138 1.85 5.07 5.28
N ASN A 139 1.23 5.29 6.45
CA ASN A 139 0.27 6.38 6.61
C ASN A 139 0.95 7.75 6.37
N PRO A 140 0.45 8.59 5.45
CA PRO A 140 1.00 9.93 5.21
C PRO A 140 1.10 10.80 6.45
N GLY A 141 0.19 10.60 7.42
CA GLY A 141 0.23 11.28 8.70
C GLY A 141 1.47 10.94 9.55
N ASN A 142 2.03 9.74 9.43
CA ASN A 142 3.27 9.37 10.11
C ASN A 142 4.47 9.99 9.39
N ILE A 143 4.47 9.99 8.07
CA ILE A 143 5.54 10.58 7.27
C ILE A 143 5.72 12.06 7.59
N ILE A 144 4.63 12.84 7.59
CA ILE A 144 4.69 14.28 7.89
C ILE A 144 5.09 14.58 9.34
N ARG A 145 4.82 13.66 10.29
CA ARG A 145 5.15 13.85 11.71
C ARG A 145 6.54 13.39 12.13
N GLY A 146 7.41 12.97 11.24
CA GLY A 146 8.78 12.62 11.58
C GLY A 146 9.39 11.44 10.82
N GLU A 147 8.61 10.77 10.01
CA GLU A 147 9.10 9.63 9.20
C GLU A 147 9.41 10.04 7.75
N GLY A 148 9.89 11.26 7.52
CA GLY A 148 10.13 11.85 6.18
C GLY A 148 10.99 10.99 5.25
N LYS A 149 11.85 10.13 5.78
CA LYS A 149 12.62 9.14 5.00
C LYS A 149 11.75 8.19 4.19
N TYR A 150 10.48 8.02 4.56
CA TYR A 150 9.54 7.16 3.84
C TYR A 150 8.75 7.86 2.73
N GLU A 151 8.96 9.16 2.51
CA GLU A 151 8.29 9.88 1.41
C GLU A 151 8.58 9.27 0.03
N PRO A 152 9.84 9.04 -0.39
CA PRO A 152 10.15 8.40 -1.67
C PRO A 152 9.56 6.98 -1.77
N ILE A 153 9.54 6.27 -0.65
CA ILE A 153 9.03 4.91 -0.55
C ILE A 153 7.51 4.89 -0.75
N PHE A 154 6.77 5.81 -0.12
CA PHE A 154 5.33 5.97 -0.33
C PHE A 154 4.99 6.23 -1.80
N ILE A 155 5.75 7.14 -2.44
CA ILE A 155 5.57 7.47 -3.86
C ILE A 155 5.80 6.23 -4.73
N MET A 156 6.85 5.46 -4.46
CA MET A 156 7.17 4.23 -5.18
C MET A 156 6.08 3.16 -5.00
N ASP A 157 5.59 2.96 -3.77
CA ASP A 157 4.53 1.99 -3.49
C ASP A 157 3.21 2.38 -4.19
N CYS A 158 2.88 3.68 -4.23
CA CYS A 158 1.72 4.18 -4.96
C CYS A 158 1.87 4.01 -6.49
N LYS A 159 3.07 4.21 -7.05
CA LYS A 159 3.34 3.93 -8.47
C LYS A 159 3.09 2.48 -8.82
N LYS A 160 3.59 1.55 -8.02
CA LYS A 160 3.34 0.11 -8.19
C LYS A 160 1.84 -0.21 -8.20
N ALA A 161 1.09 0.36 -7.26
CA ALA A 161 -0.36 0.18 -7.20
C ALA A 161 -1.07 0.73 -8.44
N LEU A 162 -0.63 1.88 -8.97
CA LEU A 162 -1.16 2.48 -10.19
C LEU A 162 -0.87 1.60 -11.42
N GLU A 163 0.37 1.13 -11.56
CA GLU A 163 0.81 0.29 -12.68
C GLU A 163 0.07 -1.06 -12.71
N ASP A 164 -0.28 -1.59 -11.54
CA ASP A 164 -0.94 -2.90 -11.42
C ASP A 164 -2.48 -2.81 -11.30
N CYS A 165 -3.09 -1.61 -11.32
CA CYS A 165 -4.53 -1.48 -11.08
C CYS A 165 -5.43 -1.85 -12.28
N GLU A 166 -4.88 -2.19 -13.43
CA GLU A 166 -5.66 -2.50 -14.64
C GLU A 166 -6.49 -3.79 -14.48
N THR A 167 -6.00 -4.75 -13.70
CA THR A 167 -6.68 -6.02 -13.44
C THR A 167 -6.85 -6.26 -11.95
N SER A 168 -7.73 -7.17 -11.55
CA SER A 168 -7.86 -7.65 -10.16
C SER A 168 -7.00 -8.89 -9.88
N GLU A 169 -6.33 -9.43 -10.88
CA GLU A 169 -5.48 -10.61 -10.75
C GLU A 169 -4.18 -10.27 -10.02
N ILE A 170 -3.78 -11.14 -9.09
CA ILE A 170 -2.49 -11.02 -8.40
C ILE A 170 -1.50 -11.95 -9.09
N ILE A 171 -0.53 -11.35 -9.78
CA ILE A 171 0.56 -12.07 -10.40
C ILE A 171 1.74 -12.07 -9.43
N TYR A 172 2.05 -13.25 -8.89
CA TYR A 172 3.26 -13.43 -8.08
C TYR A 172 4.44 -13.68 -9.03
N PRO A 173 5.53 -12.89 -8.94
CA PRO A 173 6.70 -13.16 -9.75
C PRO A 173 7.25 -14.55 -9.41
N HIS A 174 7.47 -15.34 -10.45
CA HIS A 174 8.17 -16.62 -10.31
C HIS A 174 9.65 -16.32 -10.11
N HIS A 175 10.19 -16.75 -8.98
CA HIS A 175 11.63 -16.65 -8.70
C HIS A 175 12.26 -18.02 -8.86
N ASP A 176 13.20 -18.16 -9.79
CA ASP A 176 14.08 -19.31 -9.86
C ASP A 176 15.24 -19.09 -8.87
N ILE A 177 15.14 -19.75 -7.71
CA ILE A 177 16.14 -19.63 -6.64
C ILE A 177 17.05 -20.82 -6.70
N GLN A 178 18.31 -20.60 -7.08
CA GLN A 178 19.36 -21.61 -7.10
C GLN A 178 20.33 -21.39 -5.93
N ILE A 179 20.50 -22.41 -5.09
CA ILE A 179 21.48 -22.37 -3.99
C ILE A 179 22.75 -23.07 -4.44
N ILE A 180 23.80 -22.28 -4.70
CA ILE A 180 25.10 -22.76 -5.14
C ILE A 180 26.06 -22.81 -3.97
N ARG A 181 26.60 -23.97 -3.68
CA ARG A 181 27.51 -24.22 -2.52
C ARG A 181 28.95 -24.32 -2.88
N HIS A 182 29.29 -24.53 -4.15
CA HIS A 182 30.67 -24.73 -4.59
C HIS A 182 31.13 -23.57 -5.49
N LYS A 183 32.36 -23.14 -5.28
CA LYS A 183 32.99 -22.02 -6.02
C LYS A 183 33.00 -22.25 -7.54
N ILE A 184 33.23 -23.49 -7.98
CA ILE A 184 33.27 -23.81 -9.41
C ILE A 184 31.93 -23.58 -10.07
N ASP A 185 30.84 -24.01 -9.43
CA ASP A 185 29.47 -23.83 -9.94
C ASP A 185 29.05 -22.35 -9.96
N ALA A 186 29.48 -21.59 -8.94
CA ALA A 186 29.27 -20.14 -8.91
C ALA A 186 29.99 -19.42 -10.06
N ILE A 187 31.26 -19.80 -10.35
CA ILE A 187 32.01 -19.22 -11.46
C ILE A 187 31.35 -19.58 -12.80
N ALA A 188 30.94 -20.83 -12.99
CA ALA A 188 30.27 -21.26 -14.21
C ALA A 188 28.97 -20.48 -14.44
N LEU A 189 28.15 -20.27 -13.38
CA LEU A 189 26.92 -19.49 -13.47
C LEU A 189 27.20 -18.02 -13.82
N LEU A 190 28.16 -17.39 -13.15
CA LEU A 190 28.55 -16.01 -13.45
C LEU A 190 29.05 -15.83 -14.88
N GLN A 191 29.77 -16.81 -15.43
CA GLN A 191 30.19 -16.82 -16.82
C GLN A 191 29.01 -16.88 -17.80
N THR A 192 27.96 -17.60 -17.44
CA THR A 192 26.71 -17.64 -18.25
C THR A 192 26.08 -16.27 -18.40
N TYR A 193 26.16 -15.46 -17.33
CA TYR A 193 25.58 -14.12 -17.31
C TYR A 193 26.55 -13.01 -17.73
N SER A 194 27.80 -13.28 -17.98
CA SER A 194 28.81 -12.27 -18.35
C SER A 194 28.50 -11.54 -19.67
N ASN A 195 27.69 -12.13 -20.54
CA ASN A 195 27.30 -11.60 -21.84
C ASN A 195 25.84 -11.12 -21.91
N VAL A 196 25.14 -11.02 -20.77
CA VAL A 196 23.74 -10.60 -20.72
C VAL A 196 23.69 -9.09 -20.45
N GLU A 197 22.92 -8.34 -21.21
CA GLU A 197 22.74 -6.89 -21.02
C GLU A 197 21.86 -6.53 -19.80
N THR A 198 21.25 -7.54 -19.17
CA THR A 198 20.39 -7.35 -18.00
C THR A 198 21.23 -7.02 -16.76
N PRO A 199 20.87 -6.00 -15.98
CA PRO A 199 21.57 -5.66 -14.75
C PRO A 199 21.57 -6.82 -13.74
N ILE A 200 22.73 -7.14 -13.17
CA ILE A 200 22.88 -8.11 -12.10
C ILE A 200 22.98 -7.36 -10.77
N VAL A 201 22.12 -7.68 -9.82
CA VAL A 201 22.18 -7.14 -8.46
C VAL A 201 22.93 -8.15 -7.59
N ILE A 202 23.96 -7.69 -6.87
CA ILE A 202 24.77 -8.53 -5.97
C ILE A 202 24.58 -8.00 -4.55
N ASP A 203 24.22 -8.90 -3.63
CA ASP A 203 24.20 -8.65 -2.20
C ASP A 203 25.19 -9.57 -1.48
N ILE A 204 25.85 -9.07 -0.43
CA ILE A 204 26.92 -9.78 0.28
C ILE A 204 26.64 -9.75 1.78
N GLU A 205 26.50 -10.93 2.36
CA GLU A 205 26.38 -11.10 3.80
C GLU A 205 27.73 -11.49 4.41
N THR A 206 28.09 -10.82 5.52
CA THR A 206 29.35 -11.08 6.22
C THR A 206 29.12 -11.40 7.69
N ALA A 207 29.89 -12.36 8.23
CA ALA A 207 29.98 -12.61 9.66
C ALA A 207 31.40 -12.26 10.14
N GLY A 208 31.57 -11.07 10.73
CA GLY A 208 32.90 -10.53 11.06
C GLY A 208 33.69 -10.17 9.80
N PRO A 209 35.02 -10.44 9.78
CA PRO A 209 35.87 -10.09 8.64
C PRO A 209 35.77 -11.07 7.46
N ARG A 210 34.94 -12.10 7.55
CA ARG A 210 34.78 -13.12 6.51
C ARG A 210 33.39 -12.98 5.85
N MET A 211 33.38 -13.01 4.53
CA MET A 211 32.16 -13.16 3.74
C MET A 211 31.58 -14.56 3.96
N THR A 212 30.34 -14.63 4.40
CA THR A 212 29.66 -15.90 4.72
C THR A 212 28.65 -16.33 3.66
N ALA A 213 28.04 -15.37 2.97
CA ALA A 213 27.14 -15.63 1.86
C ALA A 213 27.16 -14.46 0.89
N TYR A 214 26.80 -14.70 -0.34
CA TYR A 214 26.47 -13.68 -1.34
C TYR A 214 25.32 -14.18 -2.20
N GLY A 215 24.48 -13.24 -2.66
CA GLY A 215 23.38 -13.52 -3.56
C GLY A 215 23.39 -12.52 -4.70
N TRP A 216 22.78 -12.89 -5.82
CA TRP A 216 22.52 -12.01 -6.94
C TRP A 216 21.15 -12.33 -7.54
N ALA A 217 20.55 -11.33 -8.17
CA ALA A 217 19.31 -11.45 -8.92
C ALA A 217 19.48 -10.81 -10.31
N ILE A 218 18.78 -11.35 -11.29
CA ILE A 218 18.76 -10.89 -12.68
C ILE A 218 17.35 -10.40 -13.00
#